data_83accced3bdc3471bef4414bb393adbb
#
_entry.id   83accced3bdc3471bef4414bb393adbb
#
_cell.length_a   1.000
_cell.length_b   1.000
_cell.length_c   1.000
_cell.angle_alpha   90.00
_cell.angle_beta   90.00
_cell.angle_gamma   90.00
#
_symmetry.space_group_name_H-M   'P 1'
#
loop_
_entity.id
_entity.type
_entity.pdbx_description
1 polymer ?
#
loop_
_entity_poly.entity_id
_entity_poly.type
_entity_poly.pdbx_seq_one_letter_code
_entity_poly.pdbx_strand_id
1 'polypeptide(L)'
;MNLTSVDPPEVIRFVRKNYPEVEMIKPKMSIYNMAVEKGILPTMRLRWCCAEYKETSGAGYITLIGVRKAESVRRSKREIVESMNANPKKRKQWNFDQFSEHEESLVQCMGNGKEKIVVSPILYWTDDDVWTFLKANNIKHCSLYDNGYRRIGCICCPMSSFKQKVREIKDYPHVKKNWIKVCAKVKEKGLESYGLSPDDMFDWWISGKSYKRWYAEKYLQQKFKFKDTTE
;
A
#
# COMPACT_ATOMS: atom_id res chain seq x y z
N MET A 1 -3.27 -3.61 -14.23
CA MET A 1 -3.42 -3.05 -12.86
C MET A 1 -3.75 -4.16 -11.88
N ASN A 2 -2.96 -4.34 -10.81
CA ASN A 2 -3.24 -5.33 -9.78
C ASN A 2 -4.29 -4.80 -8.80
N LEU A 3 -5.39 -5.53 -8.63
CA LEU A 3 -6.45 -5.22 -7.68
C LEU A 3 -6.13 -5.85 -6.31
N THR A 4 -6.52 -5.16 -5.23
CA THR A 4 -6.25 -5.59 -3.85
C THR A 4 -7.51 -5.93 -3.06
N SER A 5 -8.69 -5.83 -3.66
CA SER A 5 -10.02 -5.96 -3.05
C SER A 5 -10.45 -4.80 -2.14
N VAL A 6 -9.55 -3.85 -1.88
CA VAL A 6 -9.81 -2.62 -1.11
C VAL A 6 -9.37 -1.38 -1.90
N ASP A 7 -9.41 -1.48 -3.22
CA ASP A 7 -9.15 -0.35 -4.10
C ASP A 7 -10.38 0.55 -4.14
N PRO A 8 -10.21 1.89 -4.19
CA PRO A 8 -11.34 2.81 -4.35
C PRO A 8 -12.11 2.50 -5.64
N PRO A 9 -13.43 2.38 -5.59
CA PRO A 9 -14.24 2.09 -6.78
C PRO A 9 -14.12 3.16 -7.86
N GLU A 10 -13.83 4.40 -7.50
CA GLU A 10 -13.57 5.51 -8.41
C GLU A 10 -12.37 5.23 -9.31
N VAL A 11 -11.29 4.68 -8.75
CA VAL A 11 -10.07 4.30 -9.50
C VAL A 11 -10.39 3.20 -10.50
N ILE A 12 -11.12 2.18 -10.08
CA ILE A 12 -11.50 1.06 -10.96
C ILE A 12 -12.36 1.56 -12.12
N ARG A 13 -13.37 2.39 -11.83
CA ARG A 13 -14.23 2.99 -12.86
C ARG A 13 -13.44 3.90 -13.80
N PHE A 14 -12.57 4.73 -13.24
CA PHE A 14 -11.72 5.66 -13.99
C PHE A 14 -10.82 4.90 -14.99
N VAL A 15 -10.10 3.87 -14.53
CA VAL A 15 -9.21 3.08 -15.40
C VAL A 15 -10.02 2.37 -16.48
N ARG A 16 -11.12 1.70 -16.14
CA ARG A 16 -11.98 1.02 -17.15
C ARG A 16 -12.53 1.95 -18.22
N LYS A 17 -12.88 3.19 -17.83
CA LYS A 17 -13.49 4.16 -18.75
C LYS A 17 -12.46 4.81 -19.66
N ASN A 18 -11.28 5.16 -19.13
CA ASN A 18 -10.32 6.00 -19.85
C ASN A 18 -9.13 5.21 -20.40
N TYR A 19 -8.88 4.02 -19.89
CA TYR A 19 -7.75 3.14 -20.25
C TYR A 19 -8.21 1.69 -20.36
N PRO A 20 -9.12 1.37 -21.31
CA PRO A 20 -9.70 0.03 -21.46
C PRO A 20 -8.66 -1.03 -21.78
N GLU A 21 -7.51 -0.64 -22.32
CA GLU A 21 -6.37 -1.50 -22.63
C GLU A 21 -5.64 -2.00 -21.37
N VAL A 22 -5.89 -1.39 -20.21
CA VAL A 22 -5.24 -1.80 -18.97
C VAL A 22 -5.88 -3.06 -18.42
N GLU A 23 -5.12 -4.15 -18.44
CA GLU A 23 -5.53 -5.41 -17.83
C GLU A 23 -5.68 -5.26 -16.30
N MET A 24 -6.81 -5.68 -15.76
CA MET A 24 -7.10 -5.69 -14.32
C MET A 24 -6.97 -7.09 -13.75
N ILE A 25 -5.86 -7.33 -13.07
CA ILE A 25 -5.56 -8.62 -12.44
C ILE A 25 -6.27 -8.70 -11.10
N LYS A 26 -7.26 -9.59 -11.01
CA LYS A 26 -7.97 -9.86 -9.75
C LYS A 26 -7.16 -10.81 -8.87
N PRO A 27 -7.12 -10.59 -7.55
CA PRO A 27 -6.50 -11.53 -6.64
C PRO A 27 -7.33 -12.83 -6.55
N LYS A 28 -6.66 -13.95 -6.34
CA LYS A 28 -7.32 -15.25 -6.11
C LYS A 28 -8.17 -15.25 -4.84
N MET A 29 -7.75 -14.49 -3.84
CA MET A 29 -8.42 -14.35 -2.56
C MET A 29 -8.48 -12.87 -2.17
N SER A 30 -9.60 -12.44 -1.55
CA SER A 30 -9.73 -11.08 -1.05
C SER A 30 -8.76 -10.83 0.11
N ILE A 31 -8.36 -9.56 0.30
CA ILE A 31 -7.48 -9.18 1.43
C ILE A 31 -8.10 -9.51 2.78
N TYR A 32 -9.43 -9.48 2.87
CA TYR A 32 -10.17 -9.84 4.08
C TYR A 32 -10.01 -11.32 4.43
N ASN A 33 -10.23 -12.20 3.44
CA ASN A 33 -10.09 -13.65 3.64
C ASN A 33 -8.63 -14.03 3.90
N MET A 34 -7.69 -13.40 3.19
CA MET A 34 -6.26 -13.61 3.40
C MET A 34 -5.84 -13.20 4.83
N ALA A 35 -6.37 -12.10 5.36
CA ALA A 35 -6.10 -11.69 6.73
C ALA A 35 -6.62 -12.71 7.75
N VAL A 36 -7.80 -13.28 7.52
CA VAL A 36 -8.36 -14.35 8.35
C VAL A 36 -7.55 -15.64 8.23
N GLU A 37 -7.12 -16.01 7.03
CA GLU A 37 -6.29 -17.19 6.80
C GLU A 37 -4.94 -17.09 7.50
N LYS A 38 -4.25 -15.95 7.31
CA LYS A 38 -2.98 -15.66 7.96
C LYS A 38 -3.12 -15.41 9.47
N GLY A 39 -4.34 -15.14 9.95
CA GLY A 39 -4.62 -14.82 11.33
C GLY A 39 -4.02 -13.50 11.81
N ILE A 40 -3.63 -12.62 10.91
CA ILE A 40 -2.98 -11.35 11.26
C ILE A 40 -3.37 -10.24 10.29
N LEU A 41 -3.67 -9.06 10.84
CA LEU A 41 -3.90 -7.86 10.04
C LEU A 41 -2.59 -7.34 9.41
N PRO A 42 -2.64 -6.76 8.20
CA PRO A 42 -1.45 -6.17 7.60
C PRO A 42 -1.01 -4.94 8.40
N THR A 43 0.30 -4.79 8.62
CA THR A 43 0.86 -3.66 9.35
C THR A 43 1.95 -2.97 8.52
N MET A 44 2.47 -1.84 9.02
CA MET A 44 3.61 -1.16 8.39
C MET A 44 4.87 -2.06 8.34
N ARG A 45 5.04 -2.96 9.31
CA ARG A 45 6.17 -3.89 9.39
C ARG A 45 5.88 -5.20 8.66
N LEU A 46 4.67 -5.73 8.81
CA LEU A 46 4.22 -6.98 8.18
C LEU A 46 3.36 -6.64 6.96
N ARG A 47 4.03 -6.32 5.85
CA ARG A 47 3.41 -5.91 4.59
C ARG A 47 3.06 -7.09 3.69
N TRP A 48 2.56 -8.18 4.27
CA TRP A 48 2.19 -9.35 3.48
C TRP A 48 1.22 -9.05 2.33
N CYS A 49 0.32 -8.06 2.51
CA CYS A 49 -0.60 -7.64 1.47
C CYS A 49 0.11 -7.07 0.22
N CYS A 50 1.25 -6.39 0.38
CA CYS A 50 2.02 -5.93 -0.77
C CYS A 50 2.70 -7.10 -1.50
N ALA A 51 3.27 -8.05 -0.75
CA ALA A 51 3.89 -9.24 -1.32
C ALA A 51 2.86 -10.04 -2.13
N GLU A 52 1.69 -10.33 -1.56
CA GLU A 52 0.66 -11.16 -2.19
C GLU A 52 -0.02 -10.49 -3.40
N TYR A 53 -0.33 -9.19 -3.32
CA TYR A 53 -1.16 -8.53 -4.33
C TYR A 53 -0.42 -7.62 -5.31
N LYS A 54 0.85 -7.26 -5.05
CA LYS A 54 1.57 -6.29 -5.87
C LYS A 54 2.96 -6.74 -6.30
N GLU A 55 3.70 -7.39 -5.40
CA GLU A 55 5.13 -7.65 -5.63
C GLU A 55 5.38 -8.92 -6.44
N THR A 56 4.44 -9.88 -6.43
CA THR A 56 4.56 -11.16 -7.16
C THR A 56 4.30 -11.02 -8.66
N SER A 57 3.64 -9.97 -9.11
CA SER A 57 3.38 -9.75 -10.54
C SER A 57 4.64 -9.27 -11.27
N GLY A 58 4.79 -9.71 -12.53
CA GLY A 58 5.88 -9.28 -13.42
C GLY A 58 7.20 -10.02 -13.19
N ALA A 59 7.20 -11.19 -12.53
CA ALA A 59 8.35 -12.07 -12.52
C ALA A 59 8.68 -12.52 -13.95
N GLY A 60 9.97 -12.47 -14.33
CA GLY A 60 10.43 -12.78 -15.69
C GLY A 60 10.22 -11.63 -16.71
N TYR A 61 9.75 -10.47 -16.28
CA TYR A 61 9.53 -9.31 -17.16
C TYR A 61 10.28 -8.06 -16.68
N ILE A 62 10.59 -7.18 -17.61
CA ILE A 62 10.98 -5.80 -17.31
C ILE A 62 9.69 -5.05 -16.96
N THR A 63 9.63 -4.50 -15.77
CA THR A 63 8.43 -3.82 -15.25
C THR A 63 8.68 -2.33 -15.10
N LEU A 64 7.96 -1.52 -15.86
CA LEU A 64 7.97 -0.06 -15.67
C LEU A 64 7.09 0.32 -14.46
N ILE A 65 7.61 1.16 -13.59
CA ILE A 65 6.87 1.66 -12.42
C ILE A 65 7.02 3.17 -12.26
N GLY A 66 5.97 3.82 -11.79
CA GLY A 66 5.95 5.26 -11.51
C GLY A 66 6.47 5.63 -10.12
N VAL A 67 7.56 4.99 -9.66
CA VAL A 67 8.17 5.35 -8.37
C VAL A 67 9.04 6.58 -8.52
N ARG A 68 9.01 7.49 -7.54
CA ARG A 68 9.78 8.72 -7.52
C ARG A 68 10.58 8.88 -6.22
N LYS A 69 11.78 9.47 -6.29
CA LYS A 69 12.63 9.73 -5.11
C LYS A 69 11.94 10.66 -4.11
N ALA A 70 11.15 11.62 -4.58
CA ALA A 70 10.42 12.59 -3.76
C ALA A 70 9.38 11.96 -2.81
N GLU A 71 8.93 10.74 -3.07
CA GLU A 71 7.82 10.13 -2.30
C GLU A 71 8.22 9.67 -0.90
N SER A 72 9.46 9.34 -0.63
CA SER A 72 9.94 8.96 0.71
C SER A 72 11.46 8.79 0.77
N VAL A 73 12.03 8.91 1.98
CA VAL A 73 13.45 8.66 2.29
C VAL A 73 13.90 7.26 1.81
N ARG A 74 13.04 6.24 1.92
CA ARG A 74 13.38 4.90 1.41
C ARG A 74 13.49 4.89 -0.12
N ARG A 75 12.65 5.67 -0.81
CA ARG A 75 12.64 5.76 -2.27
C ARG A 75 13.74 6.67 -2.82
N SER A 76 14.23 7.63 -2.02
CA SER A 76 15.35 8.49 -2.43
C SER A 76 16.66 7.72 -2.67
N LYS A 77 16.76 6.50 -2.13
CA LYS A 77 17.92 5.61 -2.29
C LYS A 77 17.80 4.66 -3.49
N ARG A 78 16.75 4.79 -4.29
CA ARG A 78 16.53 3.93 -5.45
C ARG A 78 17.28 4.46 -6.67
N GLU A 79 17.60 3.53 -7.58
CA GLU A 79 18.13 3.85 -8.90
C GLU A 79 17.08 3.60 -9.99
N ILE A 80 17.36 4.10 -11.21
CA ILE A 80 16.43 4.01 -12.34
C ILE A 80 16.12 2.56 -12.65
N VAL A 81 17.15 1.72 -12.65
CA VAL A 81 17.04 0.28 -12.94
C VAL A 81 17.44 -0.53 -11.72
N GLU A 82 16.61 -1.46 -11.32
CA GLU A 82 16.88 -2.32 -10.16
C GLU A 82 16.46 -3.75 -10.44
N SER A 83 17.29 -4.72 -10.03
CA SER A 83 16.84 -6.11 -9.96
C SER A 83 16.13 -6.34 -8.64
N MET A 84 14.92 -6.86 -8.71
CA MET A 84 14.11 -7.21 -7.53
C MET A 84 14.24 -8.70 -7.28
N ASN A 85 15.22 -9.08 -6.46
CA ASN A 85 15.37 -10.45 -5.98
C ASN A 85 14.72 -10.61 -4.60
N ALA A 86 14.18 -11.78 -4.31
CA ALA A 86 13.65 -12.13 -2.99
C ALA A 86 14.72 -11.98 -1.89
N ASN A 87 15.98 -12.30 -2.20
CA ASN A 87 17.12 -12.06 -1.31
C ASN A 87 17.63 -10.61 -1.51
N PRO A 88 17.50 -9.72 -0.51
CA PRO A 88 17.95 -8.34 -0.61
C PRO A 88 19.45 -8.19 -0.94
N LYS A 89 20.28 -9.13 -0.52
CA LYS A 89 21.73 -9.14 -0.77
C LYS A 89 22.09 -9.38 -2.25
N LYS A 90 21.15 -9.96 -3.01
CA LYS A 90 21.29 -10.22 -4.45
C LYS A 90 20.68 -9.13 -5.33
N ARG A 91 20.08 -8.11 -4.74
CA ARG A 91 19.51 -6.99 -5.50
C ARG A 91 20.62 -6.15 -6.06
N LYS A 92 20.51 -5.83 -7.35
CA LYS A 92 21.41 -4.95 -8.07
C LYS A 92 20.67 -3.66 -8.44
N GLN A 93 21.41 -2.57 -8.55
CA GLN A 93 20.91 -1.25 -8.94
C GLN A 93 21.86 -0.66 -9.95
N TRP A 94 21.32 -0.03 -10.99
CA TRP A 94 22.10 0.63 -12.04
C TRP A 94 21.51 2.00 -12.32
N ASN A 95 22.39 2.96 -12.63
CA ASN A 95 21.98 4.18 -13.32
C ASN A 95 21.73 3.88 -14.81
N PHE A 96 21.27 4.88 -15.56
CA PHE A 96 20.90 4.66 -16.96
C PHE A 96 22.13 4.29 -17.83
N ASP A 97 23.29 4.91 -17.58
CA ASP A 97 24.49 4.66 -18.35
C ASP A 97 25.04 3.24 -18.10
N GLN A 98 25.07 2.82 -16.84
CA GLN A 98 25.44 1.46 -16.47
C GLN A 98 24.47 0.41 -17.00
N PHE A 99 23.21 0.76 -17.22
CA PHE A 99 22.21 -0.16 -17.77
C PHE A 99 22.52 -0.55 -19.21
N SER A 100 22.91 0.40 -20.05
CA SER A 100 23.28 0.14 -21.45
C SER A 100 24.53 -0.73 -21.60
N GLU A 101 25.46 -0.66 -20.63
CA GLU A 101 26.68 -1.47 -20.62
C GLU A 101 26.48 -2.92 -20.14
N HIS A 102 25.34 -3.20 -19.48
CA HIS A 102 25.06 -4.50 -18.86
C HIS A 102 23.85 -5.24 -19.45
N GLU A 103 23.48 -4.94 -20.69
CA GLU A 103 22.29 -5.50 -21.35
C GLU A 103 22.28 -7.04 -21.35
N GLU A 104 23.44 -7.68 -21.57
CA GLU A 104 23.58 -9.14 -21.50
C GLU A 104 23.35 -9.71 -20.09
N SER A 105 23.76 -9.00 -19.05
CA SER A 105 23.54 -9.42 -17.65
C SER A 105 22.06 -9.39 -17.27
N LEU A 106 21.25 -8.56 -17.90
CA LEU A 106 19.81 -8.45 -17.69
C LEU A 106 19.07 -9.63 -18.30
N VAL A 107 19.49 -10.08 -19.48
CA VAL A 107 18.93 -11.25 -20.16
C VAL A 107 19.18 -12.51 -19.30
N GLN A 108 20.36 -12.64 -18.69
CA GLN A 108 20.68 -13.75 -17.79
C GLN A 108 19.84 -13.71 -16.50
N CYS A 109 19.59 -12.53 -15.92
CA CYS A 109 18.71 -12.40 -14.75
C CYS A 109 17.26 -12.82 -15.04
N MET A 110 16.78 -12.60 -16.26
CA MET A 110 15.42 -13.00 -16.67
C MET A 110 15.30 -14.50 -16.99
N GLY A 111 16.41 -15.17 -17.32
CA GLY A 111 16.42 -16.58 -17.76
C GLY A 111 15.90 -17.57 -16.70
N ASN A 112 15.93 -17.22 -15.42
CA ASN A 112 15.47 -18.10 -14.32
C ASN A 112 14.01 -17.87 -13.91
N GLY A 113 13.23 -16.98 -14.55
CA GLY A 113 11.81 -16.72 -14.29
C GLY A 113 11.46 -16.22 -12.87
N LYS A 114 12.44 -16.04 -12.00
CA LYS A 114 12.25 -15.67 -10.59
C LYS A 114 12.68 -14.24 -10.27
N GLU A 115 13.44 -13.61 -11.13
CA GLU A 115 13.91 -12.24 -10.95
C GLU A 115 13.05 -11.28 -11.79
N LYS A 116 12.92 -10.09 -11.26
CA LYS A 116 12.14 -9.02 -11.87
C LYS A 116 13.04 -7.81 -12.00
N ILE A 117 13.16 -7.29 -13.19
CA ILE A 117 13.80 -6.00 -13.41
C ILE A 117 12.75 -4.91 -13.37
N VAL A 118 13.05 -3.88 -12.61
CA VAL A 118 12.15 -2.74 -12.42
C VAL A 118 12.86 -1.49 -12.96
N VAL A 119 12.19 -0.79 -13.84
CA VAL A 119 12.66 0.49 -14.38
C VAL A 119 11.70 1.59 -13.90
N SER A 120 12.27 2.65 -13.36
CA SER A 120 11.54 3.82 -12.84
C SER A 120 11.84 5.06 -13.71
N PRO A 121 11.16 5.25 -14.86
CA PRO A 121 11.51 6.31 -15.81
C PRO A 121 11.36 7.73 -15.25
N ILE A 122 10.45 7.90 -14.30
CA ILE A 122 10.14 9.20 -13.66
C ILE A 122 10.74 9.31 -12.26
N LEU A 123 11.83 8.57 -11.97
CA LEU A 123 12.41 8.47 -10.63
C LEU A 123 12.74 9.82 -9.99
N TYR A 124 13.21 10.77 -10.80
CA TYR A 124 13.64 12.10 -10.35
C TYR A 124 12.53 13.15 -10.39
N TRP A 125 11.35 12.81 -10.89
CA TRP A 125 10.26 13.78 -10.99
C TRP A 125 9.73 14.18 -9.61
N THR A 126 9.43 15.45 -9.47
CA THR A 126 8.70 16.02 -8.33
C THR A 126 7.17 15.82 -8.50
N ASP A 127 6.38 16.20 -7.50
CA ASP A 127 4.92 16.22 -7.64
C ASP A 127 4.48 17.24 -8.69
N ASP A 128 5.15 18.39 -8.76
CA ASP A 128 4.86 19.45 -9.73
C ASP A 128 5.18 19.01 -11.16
N ASP A 129 6.27 18.28 -11.38
CA ASP A 129 6.61 17.74 -12.70
C ASP A 129 5.50 16.80 -13.21
N VAL A 130 5.00 15.92 -12.33
CA VAL A 130 3.89 15.01 -12.68
C VAL A 130 2.65 15.79 -13.11
N TRP A 131 2.23 16.78 -12.31
CA TRP A 131 1.03 17.56 -12.60
C TRP A 131 1.19 18.44 -13.84
N THR A 132 2.36 19.01 -14.03
CA THR A 132 2.70 19.80 -15.24
C THR A 132 2.64 18.93 -16.48
N PHE A 133 3.22 17.74 -16.43
CA PHE A 133 3.19 16.78 -17.53
C PHE A 133 1.75 16.34 -17.87
N LEU A 134 0.95 15.99 -16.86
CA LEU A 134 -0.44 15.58 -17.07
C LEU A 134 -1.26 16.69 -17.74
N LYS A 135 -1.11 17.94 -17.28
CA LYS A 135 -1.81 19.11 -17.83
C LYS A 135 -1.35 19.41 -19.27
N ALA A 136 -0.02 19.46 -19.51
CA ALA A 136 0.53 19.76 -20.83
C ALA A 136 0.11 18.75 -21.91
N ASN A 137 -0.11 17.49 -21.52
CA ASN A 137 -0.49 16.42 -22.42
C ASN A 137 -1.99 16.09 -22.38
N ASN A 138 -2.82 16.88 -21.67
CA ASN A 138 -4.27 16.62 -21.50
C ASN A 138 -4.60 15.22 -21.00
N ILE A 139 -3.72 14.64 -20.16
CA ILE A 139 -3.92 13.31 -19.59
C ILE A 139 -4.92 13.38 -18.44
N LYS A 140 -5.96 12.58 -18.54
CA LYS A 140 -7.00 12.50 -17.51
C LYS A 140 -6.48 11.86 -16.23
N HIS A 141 -6.94 12.36 -15.10
CA HIS A 141 -6.65 11.80 -13.78
C HIS A 141 -7.94 11.41 -13.03
N CYS A 142 -7.80 10.62 -11.97
CA CYS A 142 -8.95 10.20 -11.16
C CYS A 142 -9.49 11.36 -10.33
N SER A 143 -10.82 11.52 -10.30
CA SER A 143 -11.53 12.59 -9.55
C SER A 143 -11.27 12.62 -8.04
N LEU A 144 -10.72 11.56 -7.47
CA LEU A 144 -10.30 11.58 -6.07
C LEU A 144 -9.21 12.62 -5.79
N TYR A 145 -8.37 12.95 -6.78
CA TYR A 145 -7.40 14.03 -6.64
C TYR A 145 -8.09 15.40 -6.55
N ASP A 146 -9.13 15.62 -7.35
CA ASP A 146 -9.95 16.85 -7.31
C ASP A 146 -10.68 16.98 -5.98
N ASN A 147 -11.05 15.85 -5.38
CA ASN A 147 -11.61 15.77 -4.04
C ASN A 147 -10.56 15.90 -2.91
N GLY A 148 -9.32 16.28 -3.23
CA GLY A 148 -8.26 16.56 -2.27
C GLY A 148 -7.57 15.33 -1.68
N TYR A 149 -7.65 14.17 -2.32
CA TYR A 149 -6.75 13.06 -2.04
C TYR A 149 -5.37 13.35 -2.62
N ARG A 150 -4.36 13.44 -1.78
CA ARG A 150 -2.97 13.64 -2.24
C ARG A 150 -2.35 12.36 -2.78
N ARG A 151 -2.81 11.22 -2.31
CA ARG A 151 -2.34 9.90 -2.70
C ARG A 151 -3.51 8.93 -2.75
N ILE A 152 -3.63 8.24 -3.86
CA ILE A 152 -4.64 7.20 -4.04
C ILE A 152 -3.95 5.83 -3.90
N GLY A 153 -4.55 4.93 -3.12
CA GLY A 153 -4.05 3.58 -2.88
C GLY A 153 -5.13 2.70 -2.28
N CYS A 154 -4.73 1.58 -1.69
CA CYS A 154 -5.65 0.71 -0.96
C CYS A 154 -6.32 1.48 0.18
N ILE A 155 -7.63 1.37 0.32
CA ILE A 155 -8.39 1.99 1.43
C ILE A 155 -7.92 1.39 2.76
N CYS A 156 -7.67 2.23 3.76
CA CYS A 156 -7.12 1.86 5.06
C CYS A 156 -5.73 1.22 4.99
N CYS A 157 -4.92 1.57 3.99
CA CYS A 157 -3.56 1.05 3.87
C CYS A 157 -2.74 1.36 5.13
N PRO A 158 -2.06 0.38 5.75
CA PRO A 158 -1.22 0.62 6.92
C PRO A 158 -0.12 1.67 6.69
N MET A 159 0.30 1.86 5.41
CA MET A 159 1.31 2.85 5.03
C MET A 159 0.74 4.27 4.86
N SER A 160 -0.58 4.44 4.89
CA SER A 160 -1.22 5.76 4.83
C SER A 160 -1.15 6.46 6.17
N SER A 161 -1.16 7.81 6.15
CA SER A 161 -1.24 8.59 7.38
C SER A 161 -2.55 8.31 8.14
N PHE A 162 -2.54 8.51 9.45
CA PHE A 162 -3.76 8.33 10.25
C PHE A 162 -4.89 9.24 9.76
N LYS A 163 -4.59 10.51 9.44
CA LYS A 163 -5.56 11.47 8.89
C LYS A 163 -6.22 10.95 7.60
N GLN A 164 -5.44 10.37 6.70
CA GLN A 164 -5.98 9.79 5.47
C GLN A 164 -6.85 8.57 5.75
N LYS A 165 -6.43 7.68 6.63
CA LYS A 165 -7.22 6.49 7.01
C LYS A 165 -8.56 6.87 7.64
N VAL A 166 -8.60 7.88 8.51
CA VAL A 166 -9.84 8.41 9.10
C VAL A 166 -10.78 8.95 8.03
N ARG A 167 -10.25 9.70 7.04
CA ARG A 167 -11.02 10.16 5.90
C ARG A 167 -11.58 8.99 5.08
N GLU A 168 -10.74 8.02 4.74
CA GLU A 168 -11.13 6.84 3.97
C GLU A 168 -12.22 6.02 4.67
N ILE A 169 -12.18 5.91 6.01
CA ILE A 169 -13.25 5.25 6.79
C ILE A 169 -14.57 6.00 6.66
N LYS A 170 -14.54 7.33 6.63
CA LYS A 170 -15.73 8.16 6.45
C LYS A 170 -16.29 8.01 5.04
N ASP A 171 -15.43 8.04 4.04
CA ASP A 171 -15.83 7.99 2.63
C ASP A 171 -16.25 6.55 2.21
N TYR A 172 -15.67 5.52 2.87
CA TYR A 172 -15.93 4.10 2.58
C TYR A 172 -16.33 3.29 3.83
N PRO A 173 -17.49 3.58 4.44
CA PRO A 173 -17.89 2.95 5.72
C PRO A 173 -18.07 1.43 5.64
N HIS A 174 -18.36 0.88 4.45
CA HIS A 174 -18.44 -0.55 4.20
C HIS A 174 -17.08 -1.26 4.40
N VAL A 175 -15.98 -0.59 4.07
CA VAL A 175 -14.62 -1.11 4.27
C VAL A 175 -14.33 -1.25 5.77
N LYS A 176 -14.70 -0.25 6.57
CA LYS A 176 -14.61 -0.33 8.03
C LYS A 176 -15.38 -1.55 8.57
N LYS A 177 -16.64 -1.71 8.16
CA LYS A 177 -17.48 -2.84 8.58
C LYS A 177 -16.85 -4.19 8.24
N ASN A 178 -16.27 -4.32 7.06
CA ASN A 178 -15.60 -5.54 6.63
C ASN A 178 -14.35 -5.84 7.47
N TRP A 179 -13.52 -4.83 7.75
CA TRP A 179 -12.35 -5.01 8.61
C TRP A 179 -12.71 -5.38 10.04
N ILE A 180 -13.79 -4.82 10.63
CA ILE A 180 -14.29 -5.23 11.95
C ILE A 180 -14.70 -6.71 11.95
N LYS A 181 -15.38 -7.18 10.88
CA LYS A 181 -15.69 -8.62 10.74
C LYS A 181 -14.42 -9.48 10.64
N VAL A 182 -13.38 -8.99 9.98
CA VAL A 182 -12.06 -9.67 9.94
C VAL A 182 -11.46 -9.73 11.35
N CYS A 183 -11.49 -8.62 12.10
CA CYS A 183 -11.00 -8.58 13.48
C CYS A 183 -11.70 -9.63 14.37
N ALA A 184 -13.02 -9.78 14.25
CA ALA A 184 -13.77 -10.82 14.98
C ALA A 184 -13.25 -12.23 14.63
N LYS A 185 -13.14 -12.56 13.34
CA LYS A 185 -12.67 -13.88 12.89
C LYS A 185 -11.20 -14.17 13.24
N VAL A 186 -10.34 -13.17 13.19
CA VAL A 186 -8.94 -13.30 13.61
C VAL A 186 -8.85 -13.58 15.11
N LYS A 187 -9.70 -12.92 15.91
CA LYS A 187 -9.82 -13.18 17.36
C LYS A 187 -10.27 -14.60 17.66
N GLU A 188 -11.28 -15.12 16.95
CA GLU A 188 -11.78 -16.50 17.10
C GLU A 188 -10.70 -17.55 16.84
N LYS A 189 -9.71 -17.25 15.99
CA LYS A 189 -8.56 -18.13 15.75
C LYS A 189 -7.48 -18.09 16.84
N GLY A 190 -7.73 -17.42 17.96
CA GLY A 190 -6.82 -17.38 19.11
C GLY A 190 -5.56 -16.53 18.92
N LEU A 191 -5.52 -15.73 17.85
CA LEU A 191 -4.39 -14.83 17.62
C LEU A 191 -4.56 -13.56 18.45
N GLU A 192 -3.51 -13.21 19.16
CA GLU A 192 -3.43 -12.19 20.20
C GLU A 192 -4.26 -10.92 19.91
N SER A 193 -5.44 -10.87 20.49
CA SER A 193 -6.31 -9.69 20.44
C SER A 193 -6.18 -8.82 21.69
N TYR A 194 -5.22 -9.10 22.56
CA TYR A 194 -5.07 -8.44 23.88
C TYR A 194 -6.39 -8.29 24.65
N GLY A 195 -7.34 -9.22 24.47
CA GLY A 195 -8.67 -9.13 25.06
C GLY A 195 -9.59 -8.06 24.44
N LEU A 196 -9.16 -7.40 23.36
CA LEU A 196 -9.92 -6.33 22.72
C LEU A 196 -11.22 -6.82 22.07
N SER A 197 -12.22 -5.95 22.03
CA SER A 197 -13.38 -6.13 21.15
C SER A 197 -12.94 -6.03 19.68
N PRO A 198 -13.71 -6.56 18.71
CA PRO A 198 -13.39 -6.40 17.29
C PRO A 198 -13.27 -4.92 16.85
N ASP A 199 -14.10 -4.05 17.42
CA ASP A 199 -14.05 -2.61 17.16
C ASP A 199 -12.78 -1.97 17.73
N ASP A 200 -12.40 -2.33 18.95
CA ASP A 200 -11.17 -1.84 19.57
C ASP A 200 -9.93 -2.35 18.85
N MET A 201 -9.95 -3.59 18.39
CA MET A 201 -8.88 -4.15 17.57
C MET A 201 -8.73 -3.41 16.25
N PHE A 202 -9.85 -3.05 15.61
CA PHE A 202 -9.84 -2.22 14.42
C PHE A 202 -9.31 -0.81 14.71
N ASP A 203 -9.78 -0.16 15.77
CA ASP A 203 -9.35 1.18 16.16
C ASP A 203 -7.85 1.22 16.48
N TRP A 204 -7.35 0.21 17.20
CA TRP A 204 -5.93 0.07 17.45
C TRP A 204 -5.15 -0.11 16.15
N TRP A 205 -5.55 -1.05 15.30
CA TRP A 205 -4.90 -1.32 14.02
C TRP A 205 -4.83 -0.08 13.14
N ILE A 206 -5.95 0.65 12.98
CA ILE A 206 -6.00 1.84 12.14
C ILE A 206 -5.14 2.98 12.68
N SER A 207 -4.96 3.06 14.00
CA SER A 207 -4.12 4.08 14.65
C SER A 207 -2.64 3.97 14.25
N GLY A 208 -2.18 2.75 13.93
CA GLY A 208 -0.78 2.46 13.64
C GLY A 208 0.16 2.59 14.86
N LYS A 209 -0.40 2.77 16.06
CA LYS A 209 0.35 2.90 17.33
C LYS A 209 0.69 1.53 17.91
N SER A 210 1.70 1.47 18.78
CA SER A 210 1.88 0.28 19.62
C SER A 210 0.66 0.10 20.53
N TYR A 211 0.35 -1.16 20.87
CA TYR A 211 -0.79 -1.47 21.75
C TYR A 211 -0.75 -0.68 23.07
N LYS A 212 0.41 -0.68 23.74
CA LYS A 212 0.62 0.03 25.00
C LYS A 212 0.27 1.53 24.89
N ARG A 213 0.72 2.18 23.82
CA ARG A 213 0.45 3.61 23.62
C ARG A 213 -1.03 3.87 23.29
N TRP A 214 -1.62 3.07 22.41
CA TRP A 214 -3.02 3.21 22.02
C TRP A 214 -3.94 2.97 23.24
N TYR A 215 -3.67 1.92 24.03
CA TYR A 215 -4.45 1.59 25.22
C TYR A 215 -4.37 2.71 26.28
N ALA A 216 -3.19 3.24 26.53
CA ALA A 216 -3.02 4.34 27.45
C ALA A 216 -3.82 5.59 27.02
N GLU A 217 -3.75 5.96 25.74
CA GLU A 217 -4.48 7.11 25.22
C GLU A 217 -6.00 6.89 25.27
N LYS A 218 -6.49 5.70 24.98
CA LYS A 218 -7.93 5.40 24.93
C LYS A 218 -8.57 5.25 26.30
N TYR A 219 -7.90 4.56 27.22
CA TYR A 219 -8.51 4.15 28.48
C TYR A 219 -7.94 4.83 29.73
N LEU A 220 -6.67 5.20 29.75
CA LEU A 220 -6.06 5.82 30.93
C LEU A 220 -6.26 7.34 30.96
N GLN A 221 -6.21 8.02 29.81
CA GLN A 221 -6.50 9.46 29.77
C GLN A 221 -7.97 9.80 30.07
N GLN A 222 -8.91 8.91 29.78
CA GLN A 222 -10.31 9.10 30.18
C GLN A 222 -10.50 9.03 31.70
N LYS A 223 -9.73 8.19 32.40
CA LYS A 223 -9.80 8.11 33.87
C LYS A 223 -9.34 9.39 34.56
N PHE A 224 -8.44 10.17 33.97
CA PHE A 224 -8.01 11.45 34.54
C PHE A 224 -9.01 12.58 34.31
N LYS A 225 -9.73 12.58 33.17
CA LYS A 225 -10.78 13.59 32.92
C LYS A 225 -12.03 13.44 33.80
N PHE A 226 -12.33 12.26 34.30
CA PHE A 226 -13.47 12.03 35.22
C PHE A 226 -13.15 12.36 36.67
N LYS A 227 -11.87 12.50 37.07
CA LYS A 227 -11.49 12.90 38.43
C LYS A 227 -11.52 14.42 38.67
N ASP A 228 -11.40 15.21 37.60
CA ASP A 228 -11.40 16.68 37.69
C ASP A 228 -12.81 17.30 37.64
N THR A 229 -13.88 16.50 37.57
CA THR A 229 -15.28 16.96 37.51
C THR A 229 -16.08 16.64 38.79
N THR A 230 -15.40 16.20 39.87
CA THR A 230 -16.04 15.88 41.16
C THR A 230 -15.29 16.57 42.32
N GLU A 231 -15.05 17.89 42.21
CA GLU A 231 -14.78 18.78 43.33
C GLU A 231 -15.73 19.97 43.28
#